data_e2b7130f293d1c9996bcd10cbd3c53e6
#
_entry.id   e2b7130f293d1c9996bcd10cbd3c53e6
#
_cell.length_a   1.000
_cell.length_b   1.000
_cell.length_c   1.000
_cell.angle_alpha   90.00
_cell.angle_beta   90.00
_cell.angle_gamma   90.00
#
_symmetry.space_group_name_H-M   'P 1'
#
loop_
_entity.id
_entity.type
_entity.pdbx_description
1 polymer ?
#
loop_
_entity_poly.entity_id
_entity_poly.type
_entity_poly.pdbx_seq_one_letter_code
_entity_poly.pdbx_strand_id
1 'polypeptide(L)'
;MSVQEMKPIKEGKVREIYDNGDTLIMVATDRISCFDVILDNTVTKKGTVLTQMSKFWFDMTEDVIPNHMVSADVKDMPEFFRQPKFDGNSMMCKKLNMLPIECIVRGYITGSGWESYKKNGTVCGIKLPEGLKEADKLPEPIYTPSTKAEIGDQDENISYGQSVEFLEKRFPGKGAEYAAKLRDYTIAIYKKCADYALTKGIIIADTKFEFGLDENGNMVLGDEVLTPDSSRFWPVDGYEPGHGQPSFDKQFARDWLKANPEKGWKLPEEIVEKTSGKYLQAYKMLTGKDL
;
A
#
# COMPACT_ATOMS: atom_id res chain seq x y z
N MET A 1 29.25 4.62 -25.65
CA MET A 1 28.96 5.84 -24.85
C MET A 1 28.59 5.38 -23.46
N SER A 2 29.11 6.01 -22.40
CA SER A 2 28.70 5.66 -21.01
C SER A 2 27.28 6.17 -20.80
N VAL A 3 26.40 5.30 -20.34
CA VAL A 3 25.03 5.68 -19.94
C VAL A 3 25.14 6.76 -18.84
N GLN A 4 24.46 7.89 -19.02
CA GLN A 4 24.47 8.95 -18.02
C GLN A 4 23.80 8.44 -16.75
N GLU A 5 24.52 8.44 -15.64
CA GLU A 5 24.01 8.02 -14.34
C GLU A 5 22.94 9.01 -13.84
N MET A 6 21.80 8.49 -13.43
CA MET A 6 20.74 9.27 -12.78
C MET A 6 20.76 8.99 -11.27
N LYS A 7 20.52 10.03 -10.48
CA LYS A 7 20.39 9.91 -9.02
C LYS A 7 18.93 10.11 -8.61
N PRO A 8 18.44 9.37 -7.59
CA PRO A 8 17.12 9.59 -7.10
C PRO A 8 16.99 10.99 -6.45
N ILE A 9 15.88 11.65 -6.67
CA ILE A 9 15.53 12.90 -5.99
C ILE A 9 14.97 12.63 -4.60
N LYS A 10 14.51 11.40 -4.34
CA LYS A 10 14.03 10.94 -3.03
C LYS A 10 14.30 9.44 -2.89
N GLU A 11 14.87 9.10 -1.75
CA GLU A 11 15.02 7.70 -1.31
C GLU A 11 14.08 7.46 -0.12
N GLY A 12 13.04 6.66 -0.35
CA GLY A 12 12.15 6.18 0.70
C GLY A 12 12.67 4.89 1.35
N LYS A 13 11.92 4.35 2.31
CA LYS A 13 12.28 3.10 3.00
C LYS A 13 12.45 1.93 2.03
N VAL A 14 11.60 1.85 1.01
CA VAL A 14 11.55 0.74 0.05
C VAL A 14 11.47 1.18 -1.41
N ARG A 15 11.49 2.48 -1.69
CA ARG A 15 11.41 3.04 -3.04
C ARG A 15 12.40 4.16 -3.27
N GLU A 16 12.80 4.29 -4.51
CA GLU A 16 13.59 5.40 -5.05
C GLU A 16 12.77 6.12 -6.11
N ILE A 17 12.80 7.44 -6.07
CA ILE A 17 12.06 8.29 -7.02
C ILE A 17 13.07 9.11 -7.79
N TYR A 18 12.98 9.06 -9.11
CA TYR A 18 13.82 9.80 -10.04
C TYR A 18 12.99 10.81 -10.81
N ASP A 19 13.54 11.99 -11.00
CA ASP A 19 12.93 13.01 -11.87
C ASP A 19 13.22 12.67 -13.34
N ASN A 20 12.18 12.68 -14.16
CA ASN A 20 12.24 12.44 -15.59
C ASN A 20 11.51 13.56 -16.37
N GLY A 21 11.77 14.82 -16.02
CA GLY A 21 11.11 15.96 -16.64
C GLY A 21 9.63 16.04 -16.29
N ASP A 22 8.73 15.77 -17.23
CA ASP A 22 7.29 15.83 -17.00
C ASP A 22 6.74 14.62 -16.23
N THR A 23 7.55 13.58 -16.03
CA THR A 23 7.20 12.35 -15.32
C THR A 23 8.15 12.08 -14.16
N LEU A 24 7.82 11.07 -13.37
CA LEU A 24 8.71 10.46 -12.38
C LEU A 24 8.96 9.01 -12.76
N ILE A 25 10.13 8.48 -12.37
CA ILE A 25 10.36 7.04 -12.38
C ILE A 25 10.47 6.57 -10.94
N MET A 26 9.57 5.67 -10.55
CA MET A 26 9.51 5.04 -9.24
C MET A 26 10.12 3.65 -9.34
N VAL A 27 11.17 3.41 -8.57
CA VAL A 27 11.85 2.10 -8.50
C VAL A 27 11.55 1.49 -7.15
N ALA A 28 10.80 0.39 -7.14
CA ALA A 28 10.61 -0.41 -5.94
C ALA A 28 11.85 -1.28 -5.71
N THR A 29 12.40 -1.22 -4.51
CA THR A 29 13.60 -1.98 -4.15
C THR A 29 13.25 -3.25 -3.40
N ASP A 30 14.23 -4.16 -3.30
CA ASP A 30 14.10 -5.37 -2.48
C ASP A 30 14.32 -5.11 -0.98
N ARG A 31 14.54 -3.84 -0.58
CA ARG A 31 14.60 -3.47 0.85
C ARG A 31 13.28 -3.78 1.54
N ILE A 32 13.36 -4.24 2.77
CA ILE A 32 12.19 -4.47 3.63
C ILE A 32 12.27 -3.55 4.85
N SER A 33 11.13 -3.00 5.24
CA SER A 33 11.00 -2.18 6.45
C SER A 33 9.95 -2.79 7.38
N CYS A 34 10.30 -2.91 8.65
CA CYS A 34 9.39 -3.30 9.72
C CYS A 34 9.51 -2.32 10.89
N PHE A 35 8.39 -1.93 11.49
CA PHE A 35 8.36 -0.97 12.62
C PHE A 35 9.14 0.32 12.32
N ASP A 36 8.98 0.84 11.11
CA ASP A 36 9.66 2.05 10.57
C ASP A 36 11.18 1.95 10.41
N VAL A 37 11.78 0.80 10.67
CA VAL A 37 13.21 0.52 10.48
C VAL A 37 13.41 -0.27 9.18
N ILE A 38 14.38 0.15 8.37
CA ILE A 38 14.86 -0.63 7.22
C ILE A 38 15.75 -1.73 7.76
N LEU A 39 15.45 -2.98 7.39
CA LEU A 39 16.23 -4.13 7.83
C LEU A 39 17.53 -4.26 7.04
N ASP A 40 18.49 -4.96 7.61
CA ASP A 40 19.79 -5.25 6.96
C ASP A 40 19.67 -6.20 5.76
N ASN A 41 18.55 -6.91 5.67
CA ASN A 41 18.28 -7.86 4.59
C ASN A 41 17.53 -7.20 3.42
N THR A 42 17.71 -7.79 2.25
CA THR A 42 16.80 -7.60 1.09
C THR A 42 15.96 -8.85 0.89
N VAL A 43 14.76 -8.68 0.36
CA VAL A 43 13.83 -9.78 0.02
C VAL A 43 13.76 -9.89 -1.49
N THR A 44 14.38 -10.92 -2.02
CA THR A 44 14.53 -11.13 -3.47
C THR A 44 13.20 -11.05 -4.21
N LYS A 45 13.17 -10.31 -5.32
CA LYS A 45 11.99 -10.03 -6.16
C LYS A 45 10.87 -9.23 -5.49
N LYS A 46 11.06 -8.74 -4.26
CA LYS A 46 10.04 -7.94 -3.58
C LYS A 46 9.67 -6.70 -4.42
N GLY A 47 10.64 -5.94 -4.89
CA GLY A 47 10.41 -4.76 -5.72
C GLY A 47 9.62 -5.08 -6.98
N THR A 48 9.96 -6.18 -7.65
CA THR A 48 9.23 -6.66 -8.83
C THR A 48 7.77 -7.00 -8.49
N VAL A 49 7.53 -7.74 -7.41
CA VAL A 49 6.16 -8.06 -6.96
C VAL A 49 5.35 -6.79 -6.71
N LEU A 50 5.90 -5.80 -5.98
CA LEU A 50 5.19 -4.55 -5.67
C LEU A 50 4.80 -3.80 -6.94
N THR A 51 5.72 -3.66 -7.90
CA THR A 51 5.46 -2.93 -9.14
C THR A 51 4.47 -3.67 -10.04
N GLN A 52 4.67 -4.97 -10.27
CA GLN A 52 3.80 -5.74 -11.16
C GLN A 52 2.40 -5.97 -10.57
N MET A 53 2.28 -6.06 -9.25
CA MET A 53 0.99 -6.12 -8.57
C MET A 53 0.25 -4.79 -8.64
N SER A 54 0.94 -3.66 -8.41
CA SER A 54 0.35 -2.33 -8.58
C SER A 54 -0.13 -2.11 -10.02
N LYS A 55 0.68 -2.49 -11.02
CA LYS A 55 0.27 -2.45 -12.43
C LYS A 55 -1.01 -3.23 -12.68
N PHE A 56 -1.08 -4.47 -12.19
CA PHE A 56 -2.27 -5.32 -12.33
C PHE A 56 -3.53 -4.65 -11.76
N TRP A 57 -3.44 -4.04 -10.59
CA TRP A 57 -4.57 -3.37 -9.97
C TRP A 57 -4.90 -2.03 -10.62
N PHE A 58 -3.92 -1.28 -11.13
CA PHE A 58 -4.16 -0.07 -11.92
C PHE A 58 -4.96 -0.38 -13.18
N ASP A 59 -4.58 -1.44 -13.91
CA ASP A 59 -5.30 -1.89 -15.10
C ASP A 59 -6.75 -2.31 -14.75
N MET A 60 -6.96 -2.95 -13.59
CA MET A 60 -8.28 -3.42 -13.16
C MET A 60 -9.20 -2.29 -12.69
N THR A 61 -8.66 -1.21 -12.16
CA THR A 61 -9.44 -0.12 -11.54
C THR A 61 -9.57 1.13 -12.41
N GLU A 62 -9.11 1.08 -13.64
CA GLU A 62 -9.12 2.20 -14.58
C GLU A 62 -10.53 2.76 -14.84
N ASP A 63 -11.56 1.92 -14.80
CA ASP A 63 -12.97 2.30 -14.92
C ASP A 63 -13.55 2.97 -13.65
N VAL A 64 -12.85 2.89 -12.52
CA VAL A 64 -13.25 3.55 -11.26
C VAL A 64 -12.64 4.93 -11.15
N ILE A 65 -11.32 5.03 -11.40
CA ILE A 65 -10.56 6.28 -11.32
C ILE A 65 -9.30 6.18 -12.18
N PRO A 66 -8.89 7.27 -12.87
CA PRO A 66 -7.57 7.33 -13.51
C PRO A 66 -6.43 7.11 -12.49
N ASN A 67 -5.35 6.51 -12.95
CA ASN A 67 -4.14 6.33 -12.15
C ASN A 67 -2.94 7.05 -12.76
N HIS A 68 -1.86 7.14 -11.98
CA HIS A 68 -0.67 7.88 -12.37
C HIS A 68 0.30 7.10 -13.27
N MET A 69 0.11 5.80 -13.44
CA MET A 69 1.03 4.98 -14.24
C MET A 69 0.97 5.38 -15.72
N VAL A 70 2.13 5.63 -16.30
CA VAL A 70 2.33 5.85 -17.73
C VAL A 70 2.80 4.56 -18.39
N SER A 71 3.84 3.92 -17.83
CA SER A 71 4.35 2.64 -18.29
C SER A 71 5.11 1.92 -17.17
N ALA A 72 5.09 0.59 -17.21
CA ALA A 72 5.95 -0.27 -16.39
C ALA A 72 6.96 -1.06 -17.25
N ASP A 73 7.10 -0.72 -18.53
CA ASP A 73 8.14 -1.28 -19.40
C ASP A 73 9.36 -0.34 -19.42
N VAL A 74 10.51 -0.86 -19.03
CA VAL A 74 11.77 -0.08 -19.02
C VAL A 74 12.19 0.39 -20.41
N LYS A 75 11.64 -0.17 -21.48
CA LYS A 75 11.91 0.30 -22.86
C LYS A 75 11.34 1.69 -23.13
N ASP A 76 10.28 2.08 -22.42
CA ASP A 76 9.66 3.40 -22.51
C ASP A 76 10.39 4.43 -21.65
N MET A 77 11.36 4.00 -20.84
CA MET A 77 12.11 4.84 -19.90
C MET A 77 13.48 5.25 -20.48
N PRO A 78 14.14 6.26 -19.89
CA PRO A 78 15.51 6.62 -20.25
C PRO A 78 16.47 5.44 -20.22
N GLU A 79 17.53 5.51 -21.03
CA GLU A 79 18.51 4.42 -21.19
C GLU A 79 19.08 3.89 -19.87
N PHE A 80 19.26 4.77 -18.88
CA PHE A 80 19.71 4.41 -17.53
C PHE A 80 18.86 3.31 -16.89
N PHE A 81 17.53 3.31 -17.11
CA PHE A 81 16.60 2.34 -16.51
C PHE A 81 16.46 1.04 -17.32
N ARG A 82 17.07 0.94 -18.50
CA ARG A 82 17.06 -0.29 -19.32
C ARG A 82 18.05 -1.36 -18.86
N GLN A 83 18.73 -1.14 -17.74
CA GLN A 83 19.60 -2.12 -17.10
C GLN A 83 18.77 -3.22 -16.43
N PRO A 84 19.24 -4.49 -16.39
CA PRO A 84 18.48 -5.61 -15.80
C PRO A 84 18.00 -5.38 -14.36
N LYS A 85 18.73 -4.61 -13.57
CA LYS A 85 18.37 -4.31 -12.17
C LYS A 85 17.09 -3.48 -12.01
N PHE A 86 16.62 -2.83 -13.08
CA PHE A 86 15.41 -2.00 -13.09
C PHE A 86 14.23 -2.68 -13.77
N ASP A 87 14.47 -3.82 -14.42
CA ASP A 87 13.42 -4.53 -15.14
C ASP A 87 12.39 -5.15 -14.19
N GLY A 88 11.12 -4.87 -14.46
CA GLY A 88 9.97 -5.36 -13.69
C GLY A 88 9.72 -4.63 -12.37
N ASN A 89 10.67 -3.87 -11.81
CA ASN A 89 10.52 -3.15 -10.54
C ASN A 89 10.43 -1.63 -10.69
N SER A 90 10.40 -1.13 -11.92
CA SER A 90 10.33 0.30 -12.25
C SER A 90 8.99 0.67 -12.88
N MET A 91 8.50 1.87 -12.58
CA MET A 91 7.27 2.42 -13.12
C MET A 91 7.46 3.89 -13.44
N MET A 92 7.15 4.28 -14.67
CA MET A 92 7.07 5.68 -15.08
C MET A 92 5.67 6.20 -14.75
N CYS A 93 5.61 7.33 -14.04
CA CYS A 93 4.38 7.88 -13.48
C CYS A 93 4.22 9.37 -13.83
N LYS A 94 2.99 9.82 -13.95
CA LYS A 94 2.66 11.24 -13.97
C LYS A 94 3.06 11.89 -12.64
N LYS A 95 3.50 13.14 -12.68
CA LYS A 95 3.67 13.96 -11.48
C LYS A 95 2.29 14.37 -10.97
N LEU A 96 2.07 14.18 -9.68
CA LEU A 96 0.83 14.56 -9.00
C LEU A 96 1.12 15.51 -7.85
N ASN A 97 0.20 16.43 -7.58
CA ASN A 97 0.15 17.13 -6.31
C ASN A 97 -0.54 16.20 -5.29
N MET A 98 0.26 15.45 -4.53
CA MET A 98 -0.25 14.43 -3.62
C MET A 98 -1.08 15.05 -2.49
N LEU A 99 -2.25 14.48 -2.24
CA LEU A 99 -3.08 14.85 -1.12
C LEU A 99 -2.50 14.25 0.18
N PRO A 100 -2.42 15.03 1.26
CA PRO A 100 -1.71 14.64 2.48
C PRO A 100 -2.58 13.78 3.41
N ILE A 101 -3.29 12.83 2.85
CA ILE A 101 -4.16 11.86 3.55
C ILE A 101 -3.79 10.46 3.10
N GLU A 102 -3.53 9.58 4.04
CA GLU A 102 -3.51 8.15 3.81
C GLU A 102 -4.93 7.60 3.87
N CYS A 103 -5.40 7.07 2.75
CA CYS A 103 -6.76 6.59 2.60
C CYS A 103 -6.84 5.11 2.95
N ILE A 104 -7.07 4.83 4.23
CA ILE A 104 -7.15 3.46 4.74
C ILE A 104 -8.60 2.99 4.70
N VAL A 105 -8.82 1.80 4.17
CA VAL A 105 -10.11 1.11 4.17
C VAL A 105 -9.97 -0.25 4.83
N ARG A 106 -10.97 -0.61 5.64
CA ARG A 106 -11.00 -1.88 6.39
C ARG A 106 -12.29 -2.62 6.10
N GLY A 107 -12.18 -3.82 5.59
CA GLY A 107 -13.30 -4.76 5.45
C GLY A 107 -13.36 -5.76 6.60
N TYR A 108 -12.25 -5.87 7.34
CA TYR A 108 -12.11 -6.74 8.50
C TYR A 108 -11.46 -5.96 9.64
N ILE A 109 -11.80 -6.30 10.88
CA ILE A 109 -11.28 -5.61 12.07
C ILE A 109 -9.97 -6.26 12.53
N THR A 110 -8.85 -5.59 12.33
CA THR A 110 -7.50 -6.09 12.67
C THR A 110 -6.51 -4.95 12.89
N GLY A 111 -5.31 -5.27 13.37
CA GLY A 111 -4.22 -4.32 13.57
C GLY A 111 -4.62 -3.11 14.42
N SER A 112 -4.26 -1.90 14.01
CA SER A 112 -4.60 -0.67 14.76
C SER A 112 -6.09 -0.42 14.87
N GLY A 113 -6.90 -0.89 13.90
CA GLY A 113 -8.35 -0.84 13.97
C GLY A 113 -8.90 -1.70 15.10
N TRP A 114 -8.39 -2.92 15.25
CA TRP A 114 -8.74 -3.82 16.35
C TRP A 114 -8.33 -3.24 17.72
N GLU A 115 -7.14 -2.69 17.82
CA GLU A 115 -6.67 -2.04 19.05
C GLU A 115 -7.56 -0.84 19.46
N SER A 116 -7.98 -0.01 18.49
CA SER A 116 -8.91 1.08 18.72
C SER A 116 -10.28 0.57 19.18
N TYR A 117 -10.82 -0.43 18.49
CA TYR A 117 -12.11 -1.02 18.82
C TYR A 117 -12.13 -1.62 20.24
N LYS A 118 -11.11 -2.39 20.62
CA LYS A 118 -11.01 -2.94 22.00
C LYS A 118 -11.04 -1.85 23.07
N LYS A 119 -10.48 -0.69 22.77
CA LYS A 119 -10.37 0.41 23.72
C LYS A 119 -11.68 1.14 23.95
N ASN A 120 -12.47 1.39 22.90
CA ASN A 120 -13.64 2.27 22.99
C ASN A 120 -14.81 1.92 22.06
N GLY A 121 -14.77 0.77 21.37
CA GLY A 121 -15.82 0.35 20.44
C GLY A 121 -15.89 1.15 19.13
N THR A 122 -14.87 1.99 18.86
CA THR A 122 -14.83 2.83 17.65
C THR A 122 -13.52 2.70 16.89
N VAL A 123 -13.56 3.04 15.59
CA VAL A 123 -12.36 3.23 14.77
C VAL A 123 -12.52 4.54 14.00
N CYS A 124 -11.58 5.48 14.15
CA CYS A 124 -11.64 6.82 13.53
C CYS A 124 -13.00 7.53 13.76
N GLY A 125 -13.58 7.38 14.95
CA GLY A 125 -14.89 7.94 15.30
C GLY A 125 -16.11 7.15 14.80
N ILE A 126 -15.91 6.08 14.04
CA ILE A 126 -16.99 5.21 13.55
C ILE A 126 -17.31 4.18 14.66
N LYS A 127 -18.53 4.21 15.17
CA LYS A 127 -19.01 3.19 16.12
C LYS A 127 -19.26 1.88 15.39
N LEU A 128 -18.66 0.81 15.88
CA LEU A 128 -18.82 -0.54 15.35
C LEU A 128 -19.79 -1.38 16.21
N PRO A 129 -20.35 -2.47 15.67
CA PRO A 129 -21.18 -3.40 16.44
C PRO A 129 -20.43 -3.94 17.66
N GLU A 130 -21.16 -4.20 18.74
CA GLU A 130 -20.61 -4.83 19.94
C GLU A 130 -20.33 -6.32 19.71
N GLY A 131 -19.31 -6.84 20.41
CA GLY A 131 -18.98 -8.27 20.39
C GLY A 131 -18.13 -8.73 19.20
N LEU A 132 -17.59 -7.82 18.40
CA LEU A 132 -16.64 -8.18 17.35
C LEU A 132 -15.39 -8.82 17.95
N LYS A 133 -14.88 -9.82 17.25
CA LYS A 133 -13.61 -10.49 17.53
C LYS A 133 -12.54 -10.02 16.55
N GLU A 134 -11.28 -10.24 16.90
CA GLU A 134 -10.19 -9.97 15.97
C GLU A 134 -10.38 -10.73 14.65
N ALA A 135 -10.11 -10.07 13.54
CA ALA A 135 -10.32 -10.57 12.19
C ALA A 135 -11.77 -10.80 11.75
N ASP A 136 -12.78 -10.39 12.55
CA ASP A 136 -14.15 -10.41 12.05
C ASP A 136 -14.33 -9.55 10.80
N LYS A 137 -15.13 -10.06 9.85
CA LYS A 137 -15.58 -9.27 8.71
C LYS A 137 -16.55 -8.19 9.18
N LEU A 138 -16.32 -6.96 8.77
CA LEU A 138 -17.23 -5.85 9.04
C LEU A 138 -18.50 -5.95 8.17
N PRO A 139 -19.66 -5.50 8.65
CA PRO A 139 -20.89 -5.48 7.86
C PRO A 139 -20.73 -4.73 6.53
N GLU A 140 -20.01 -3.60 6.57
CA GLU A 140 -19.59 -2.82 5.39
C GLU A 140 -18.15 -2.38 5.59
N PRO A 141 -17.38 -2.21 4.49
CA PRO A 141 -16.05 -1.62 4.57
C PRO A 141 -16.12 -0.20 5.13
N ILE A 142 -15.21 0.12 6.04
CA ILE A 142 -15.12 1.46 6.66
C ILE A 142 -13.90 2.21 6.17
N TYR A 143 -14.07 3.51 5.91
CA TYR A 143 -12.99 4.43 5.59
C TYR A 143 -12.41 5.03 6.86
N THR A 144 -11.13 4.77 7.12
CA THR A 144 -10.43 5.14 8.36
C THR A 144 -9.16 5.90 8.02
N PRO A 145 -9.27 7.19 7.62
CA PRO A 145 -8.12 7.97 7.15
C PRO A 145 -7.09 8.22 8.23
N SER A 146 -5.86 8.48 7.78
CA SER A 146 -4.75 8.97 8.58
C SER A 146 -4.15 10.20 7.93
N THR A 147 -3.58 11.10 8.71
CA THR A 147 -2.71 12.14 8.16
C THR A 147 -1.46 11.49 7.60
N LYS A 148 -0.88 12.10 6.57
CA LYS A 148 0.47 11.75 6.12
C LYS A 148 1.42 12.73 6.78
N ALA A 149 2.10 12.27 7.82
CA ALA A 149 3.04 13.06 8.57
C ALA A 149 4.27 13.49 7.74
N GLU A 150 4.88 14.59 8.10
CA GLU A 150 6.19 14.97 7.58
C GLU A 150 7.27 14.03 8.13
N ILE A 151 8.45 14.01 7.49
CA ILE A 151 9.55 13.13 7.91
C ILE A 151 9.95 13.46 9.36
N GLY A 152 9.75 12.50 10.25
CA GLY A 152 10.06 12.61 11.69
C GLY A 152 8.84 12.64 12.61
N ASP A 153 7.65 12.85 12.08
CA ASP A 153 6.39 12.75 12.79
C ASP A 153 5.69 11.40 12.54
N GLN A 154 4.71 11.06 13.36
CA GLN A 154 3.90 9.85 13.19
C GLN A 154 2.57 10.18 12.51
N ASP A 155 2.15 9.27 11.62
CA ASP A 155 0.83 9.33 11.02
C ASP A 155 -0.24 9.19 12.10
N GLU A 156 -1.23 10.08 12.10
CA GLU A 156 -2.32 10.09 13.07
C GLU A 156 -3.62 9.63 12.42
N ASN A 157 -4.26 8.62 13.02
CA ASN A 157 -5.61 8.24 12.62
C ASN A 157 -6.59 9.37 12.94
N ILE A 158 -7.34 9.79 11.95
CA ILE A 158 -8.31 10.90 12.06
C ILE A 158 -9.71 10.44 11.66
N SER A 159 -10.73 11.14 12.16
CA SER A 159 -12.10 10.94 11.69
C SER A 159 -12.30 11.55 10.30
N TYR A 160 -13.39 11.15 9.62
CA TYR A 160 -13.79 11.78 8.37
C TYR A 160 -13.95 13.31 8.50
N GLY A 161 -14.59 13.78 9.58
CA GLY A 161 -14.74 15.23 9.84
C GLY A 161 -13.41 15.95 9.98
N GLN A 162 -12.46 15.37 10.71
CA GLN A 162 -11.12 15.90 10.83
C GLN A 162 -10.37 15.90 9.49
N SER A 163 -10.58 14.91 8.63
CA SER A 163 -9.97 14.92 7.29
C SER A 163 -10.53 16.06 6.42
N VAL A 164 -11.81 16.40 6.55
CA VAL A 164 -12.42 17.57 5.89
C VAL A 164 -11.73 18.85 6.35
N GLU A 165 -11.60 19.05 7.65
CA GLU A 165 -10.96 20.23 8.21
C GLU A 165 -9.47 20.34 7.82
N PHE A 166 -8.77 19.23 7.80
CA PHE A 166 -7.36 19.15 7.41
C PHE A 166 -7.17 19.55 5.94
N LEU A 167 -8.02 19.00 5.06
CA LEU A 167 -7.98 19.32 3.63
C LEU A 167 -8.45 20.74 3.34
N GLU A 168 -9.43 21.28 4.10
CA GLU A 168 -9.90 22.67 3.95
C GLU A 168 -8.79 23.68 4.25
N LYS A 169 -7.95 23.40 5.26
CA LYS A 169 -6.79 24.25 5.57
C LYS A 169 -5.76 24.25 4.44
N ARG A 170 -5.58 23.14 3.76
CA ARG A 170 -4.59 22.98 2.68
C ARG A 170 -5.13 23.43 1.32
N PHE A 171 -6.43 23.23 1.09
CA PHE A 171 -7.14 23.52 -0.15
C PHE A 171 -8.45 24.28 0.15
N PRO A 172 -8.38 25.58 0.44
CA PRO A 172 -9.53 26.37 0.84
C PRO A 172 -10.71 26.29 -0.15
N GLY A 173 -11.89 26.01 0.35
CA GLY A 173 -13.11 25.79 -0.44
C GLY A 173 -13.24 24.43 -1.11
N LYS A 174 -12.28 23.50 -0.88
CA LYS A 174 -12.24 22.18 -1.49
C LYS A 174 -12.20 21.02 -0.48
N GLY A 175 -12.05 21.31 0.81
CA GLY A 175 -11.86 20.29 1.83
C GLY A 175 -12.94 19.23 1.85
N ALA A 176 -14.21 19.64 1.87
CA ALA A 176 -15.35 18.72 1.88
C ALA A 176 -15.45 17.91 0.57
N GLU A 177 -15.22 18.54 -0.60
CA GLU A 177 -15.23 17.87 -1.90
C GLU A 177 -14.15 16.79 -1.98
N TYR A 178 -12.90 17.14 -1.60
CA TYR A 178 -11.79 16.19 -1.66
C TYR A 178 -11.93 15.05 -0.66
N ALA A 179 -12.35 15.34 0.57
CA ALA A 179 -12.58 14.30 1.56
C ALA A 179 -13.66 13.30 1.12
N ALA A 180 -14.75 13.79 0.51
CA ALA A 180 -15.80 12.93 -0.02
C ALA A 180 -15.29 12.06 -1.16
N LYS A 181 -14.57 12.63 -2.13
CA LYS A 181 -13.97 11.88 -3.24
C LYS A 181 -12.97 10.82 -2.76
N LEU A 182 -12.08 11.18 -1.82
CA LEU A 182 -11.12 10.25 -1.23
C LEU A 182 -11.82 9.03 -0.60
N ARG A 183 -12.85 9.28 0.22
CA ARG A 183 -13.65 8.21 0.84
C ARG A 183 -14.32 7.33 -0.22
N ASP A 184 -15.01 7.95 -1.16
CA ASP A 184 -15.86 7.24 -2.11
C ASP A 184 -15.02 6.41 -3.09
N TYR A 185 -13.93 6.96 -3.64
CA TYR A 185 -13.00 6.20 -4.47
C TYR A 185 -12.30 5.08 -3.69
N THR A 186 -11.87 5.35 -2.47
CA THR A 186 -11.23 4.34 -1.61
C THR A 186 -12.14 3.13 -1.39
N ILE A 187 -13.41 3.37 -1.04
CA ILE A 187 -14.38 2.29 -0.84
C ILE A 187 -14.70 1.58 -2.15
N ALA A 188 -14.87 2.31 -3.25
CA ALA A 188 -15.20 1.72 -4.55
C ALA A 188 -14.07 0.80 -5.07
N ILE A 189 -12.82 1.28 -5.02
CA ILE A 189 -11.63 0.48 -5.39
C ILE A 189 -11.55 -0.76 -4.50
N TYR A 190 -11.66 -0.59 -3.18
CA TYR A 190 -11.58 -1.69 -2.23
C TYR A 190 -12.63 -2.77 -2.52
N LYS A 191 -13.92 -2.41 -2.64
CA LYS A 191 -14.99 -3.37 -2.90
C LYS A 191 -14.71 -4.18 -4.16
N LYS A 192 -14.39 -3.50 -5.27
CA LYS A 192 -14.09 -4.17 -6.55
C LYS A 192 -12.93 -5.15 -6.44
N CYS A 193 -11.82 -4.71 -5.84
CA CYS A 193 -10.61 -5.52 -5.74
C CYS A 193 -10.72 -6.64 -4.70
N ALA A 194 -11.41 -6.40 -3.57
CA ALA A 194 -11.64 -7.41 -2.55
C ALA A 194 -12.54 -8.53 -3.06
N ASP A 195 -13.61 -8.21 -3.81
CA ASP A 195 -14.46 -9.20 -4.44
C ASP A 195 -13.69 -10.07 -5.44
N TYR A 196 -12.85 -9.45 -6.27
CA TYR A 196 -11.97 -10.20 -7.18
C TYR A 196 -10.98 -11.09 -6.42
N ALA A 197 -10.26 -10.53 -5.43
CA ALA A 197 -9.25 -11.29 -4.66
C ALA A 197 -9.86 -12.49 -3.96
N LEU A 198 -11.09 -12.36 -3.46
CA LEU A 198 -11.83 -13.46 -2.84
C LEU A 198 -12.03 -14.64 -3.80
N THR A 199 -12.30 -14.37 -5.09
CA THR A 199 -12.39 -15.43 -6.13
C THR A 199 -11.06 -16.13 -6.40
N LYS A 200 -9.94 -15.52 -5.98
CA LYS A 200 -8.58 -16.04 -6.09
C LYS A 200 -8.05 -16.68 -4.80
N GLY A 201 -8.91 -16.80 -3.79
CA GLY A 201 -8.55 -17.40 -2.51
C GLY A 201 -7.82 -16.45 -1.57
N ILE A 202 -7.90 -15.13 -1.80
CA ILE A 202 -7.28 -14.10 -0.96
C ILE A 202 -8.35 -13.17 -0.38
N ILE A 203 -8.30 -12.97 0.94
CA ILE A 203 -9.01 -11.93 1.66
C ILE A 203 -8.11 -10.70 1.73
N ILE A 204 -8.59 -9.56 1.24
CA ILE A 204 -7.98 -8.26 1.50
C ILE A 204 -8.63 -7.69 2.77
N ALA A 205 -7.94 -7.79 3.90
CA ALA A 205 -8.50 -7.37 5.18
C ALA A 205 -8.59 -5.85 5.30
N ASP A 206 -7.53 -5.19 4.96
CA ASP A 206 -7.43 -3.73 4.85
C ASP A 206 -6.35 -3.34 3.84
N THR A 207 -6.40 -2.09 3.42
CA THR A 207 -5.39 -1.52 2.52
C THR A 207 -5.33 0.00 2.70
N LYS A 208 -4.23 0.58 2.21
CA LYS A 208 -3.99 2.01 2.15
C LYS A 208 -3.82 2.45 0.70
N PHE A 209 -4.53 3.50 0.31
CA PHE A 209 -4.36 4.20 -0.97
C PHE A 209 -3.84 5.61 -0.77
N GLU A 210 -3.17 6.13 -1.78
CA GLU A 210 -2.78 7.52 -1.87
C GLU A 210 -3.30 8.13 -3.17
N PHE A 211 -3.75 9.37 -3.09
CA PHE A 211 -4.29 10.10 -4.22
C PHE A 211 -3.59 11.45 -4.38
N GLY A 212 -3.56 11.93 -5.59
CA GLY A 212 -3.08 13.27 -5.90
C GLY A 212 -3.96 13.95 -6.93
N LEU A 213 -3.63 15.19 -7.21
CA LEU A 213 -4.28 15.99 -8.25
C LEU A 213 -3.34 16.09 -9.45
N ASP A 214 -3.88 15.88 -10.64
CA ASP A 214 -3.17 16.17 -11.89
C ASP A 214 -3.07 17.68 -12.14
N GLU A 215 -2.47 18.07 -13.25
CA GLU A 215 -2.30 19.46 -13.67
C GLU A 215 -3.64 20.21 -13.89
N ASN A 216 -4.72 19.49 -14.11
CA ASN A 216 -6.07 20.03 -14.30
C ASN A 216 -6.89 20.02 -12.99
N GLY A 217 -6.32 19.55 -11.88
CA GLY A 217 -6.99 19.42 -10.60
C GLY A 217 -7.91 18.21 -10.48
N ASN A 218 -7.80 17.23 -11.38
CA ASN A 218 -8.56 15.98 -11.29
C ASN A 218 -7.87 15.03 -10.31
N MET A 219 -8.68 14.30 -9.54
CA MET A 219 -8.16 13.30 -8.61
C MET A 219 -7.68 12.06 -9.36
N VAL A 220 -6.49 11.59 -9.01
CA VAL A 220 -5.78 10.47 -9.63
C VAL A 220 -5.25 9.55 -8.54
N LEU A 221 -5.40 8.24 -8.72
CA LEU A 221 -4.81 7.22 -7.84
C LEU A 221 -3.31 7.15 -8.07
N GLY A 222 -2.55 7.24 -6.99
CA GLY A 222 -1.08 7.26 -7.03
C GLY A 222 -0.45 6.20 -6.14
N ASP A 223 0.87 6.30 -5.98
CA ASP A 223 1.72 5.41 -5.20
C ASP A 223 1.57 3.92 -5.59
N GLU A 224 1.68 3.00 -4.64
CA GLU A 224 1.39 1.58 -4.84
C GLU A 224 -0.05 1.25 -4.49
N VAL A 225 -0.57 0.19 -5.09
CA VAL A 225 -1.97 -0.21 -4.91
C VAL A 225 -2.05 -1.69 -4.60
N LEU A 226 -2.67 -2.01 -3.45
CA LEU A 226 -3.04 -3.38 -3.07
C LEU A 226 -1.86 -4.36 -3.17
N THR A 227 -0.73 -3.96 -2.62
CA THR A 227 0.47 -4.79 -2.51
C THR A 227 0.57 -5.41 -1.12
N PRO A 228 1.41 -6.43 -0.93
CA PRO A 228 1.68 -6.96 0.41
C PRO A 228 2.33 -5.95 1.37
N ASP A 229 2.85 -4.82 0.88
CA ASP A 229 3.39 -3.75 1.73
C ASP A 229 2.31 -2.77 2.20
N SER A 230 1.31 -2.49 1.37
CA SER A 230 0.22 -1.55 1.65
C SER A 230 -1.06 -2.21 2.16
N SER A 231 -1.13 -3.55 2.17
CA SER A 231 -2.35 -4.31 2.45
C SER A 231 -2.08 -5.52 3.35
N ARG A 232 -3.12 -5.98 4.04
CA ARG A 232 -3.12 -7.31 4.68
C ARG A 232 -3.87 -8.29 3.80
N PHE A 233 -3.13 -9.28 3.30
CA PHE A 233 -3.65 -10.37 2.48
C PHE A 233 -3.68 -11.66 3.28
N TRP A 234 -4.86 -12.22 3.48
CA TRP A 234 -5.02 -13.50 4.18
C TRP A 234 -5.48 -14.58 3.22
N PRO A 235 -5.06 -15.84 3.40
CA PRO A 235 -5.66 -16.95 2.69
C PRO A 235 -7.14 -17.10 3.11
N VAL A 236 -8.01 -17.39 2.14
CA VAL A 236 -9.41 -17.77 2.43
C VAL A 236 -9.43 -19.10 3.16
N ASP A 237 -8.57 -20.03 2.71
CA ASP A 237 -8.42 -21.33 3.35
C ASP A 237 -7.85 -21.19 4.76
N GLY A 238 -8.57 -21.75 5.73
CA GLY A 238 -8.21 -21.65 7.15
C GLY A 238 -8.48 -20.31 7.80
N TYR A 239 -9.19 -19.36 7.13
CA TYR A 239 -9.63 -18.13 7.78
C TYR A 239 -10.64 -18.42 8.88
N GLU A 240 -10.33 -17.95 10.10
CA GLU A 240 -11.19 -18.08 11.27
C GLU A 240 -11.07 -16.83 12.15
N PRO A 241 -12.18 -16.11 12.44
CA PRO A 241 -12.16 -14.97 13.35
C PRO A 241 -11.82 -15.35 14.80
N GLY A 242 -11.31 -14.38 15.56
CA GLY A 242 -11.00 -14.53 16.98
C GLY A 242 -9.51 -14.46 17.31
N HIS A 243 -8.67 -14.43 16.31
CA HIS A 243 -7.22 -14.32 16.44
C HIS A 243 -6.58 -13.71 15.18
N GLY A 244 -5.29 -13.37 15.25
CA GLY A 244 -4.51 -12.95 14.08
C GLY A 244 -4.45 -14.03 13.00
N GLN A 245 -4.50 -13.63 11.74
CA GLN A 245 -4.55 -14.54 10.60
C GLN A 245 -3.16 -14.79 9.99
N PRO A 246 -2.91 -15.97 9.41
CA PRO A 246 -1.81 -16.16 8.47
C PRO A 246 -1.88 -15.13 7.34
N SER A 247 -0.74 -14.68 6.85
CA SER A 247 -0.69 -13.57 5.92
C SER A 247 0.30 -13.82 4.77
N PHE A 248 0.03 -13.21 3.62
CA PHE A 248 0.95 -13.16 2.47
C PHE A 248 1.85 -11.91 2.48
N ASP A 249 1.77 -11.11 3.53
CA ASP A 249 2.57 -9.90 3.72
C ASP A 249 3.80 -10.14 4.63
N LYS A 250 4.39 -9.05 5.09
CA LYS A 250 5.56 -9.08 5.99
C LYS A 250 5.25 -9.38 7.46
N GLN A 251 4.04 -9.85 7.79
CA GLN A 251 3.67 -10.17 9.17
C GLN A 251 4.58 -11.25 9.76
N PHE A 252 4.97 -12.23 8.96
CA PHE A 252 5.90 -13.27 9.36
C PHE A 252 7.26 -12.73 9.82
N ALA A 253 7.80 -11.75 9.08
CA ALA A 253 9.03 -11.05 9.48
C ALA A 253 8.83 -10.22 10.75
N ARG A 254 7.68 -9.53 10.87
CA ARG A 254 7.34 -8.76 12.08
C ARG A 254 7.21 -9.64 13.31
N ASP A 255 6.58 -10.80 13.19
CA ASP A 255 6.39 -11.74 14.30
C ASP A 255 7.73 -12.31 14.76
N TRP A 256 8.61 -12.64 13.81
CA TRP A 256 9.97 -13.08 14.15
C TRP A 256 10.75 -12.00 14.89
N LEU A 257 10.72 -10.75 14.42
CA LEU A 257 11.41 -9.63 15.09
C LEU A 257 10.88 -9.40 16.51
N LYS A 258 9.57 -9.46 16.71
CA LYS A 258 8.97 -9.34 18.05
C LYS A 258 9.38 -10.46 18.99
N ALA A 259 9.50 -11.69 18.48
CA ALA A 259 9.89 -12.85 19.25
C ALA A 259 11.41 -12.91 19.54
N ASN A 260 12.22 -12.15 18.80
CA ASN A 260 13.69 -12.16 18.89
C ASN A 260 14.29 -10.74 18.97
N PRO A 261 13.89 -9.90 19.93
CA PRO A 261 14.34 -8.50 20.00
C PRO A 261 15.84 -8.34 20.16
N GLU A 262 16.50 -9.35 20.73
CA GLU A 262 17.95 -9.36 20.94
C GLU A 262 18.76 -9.62 19.65
N LYS A 263 18.12 -10.05 18.58
CA LYS A 263 18.79 -10.34 17.28
C LYS A 263 18.96 -9.10 16.40
N GLY A 264 18.47 -7.94 16.85
CA GLY A 264 18.51 -6.69 16.07
C GLY A 264 17.63 -6.72 14.82
N TRP A 265 18.06 -6.04 13.78
CA TRP A 265 17.26 -5.79 12.57
C TRP A 265 17.66 -6.69 11.37
N LYS A 266 18.31 -7.82 11.64
CA LYS A 266 18.71 -8.79 10.62
C LYS A 266 17.92 -10.08 10.75
N LEU A 267 17.16 -10.42 9.71
CA LEU A 267 16.39 -11.66 9.64
C LEU A 267 17.29 -12.87 9.29
N PRO A 268 17.00 -14.06 9.81
CA PRO A 268 17.58 -15.29 9.27
C PRO A 268 17.18 -15.51 7.81
N GLU A 269 18.04 -16.18 7.04
CA GLU A 269 17.80 -16.46 5.62
C GLU A 269 16.46 -17.19 5.39
N GLU A 270 16.14 -18.16 6.24
CA GLU A 270 14.86 -18.90 6.17
C GLU A 270 13.64 -17.95 6.25
N ILE A 271 13.72 -16.90 7.08
CA ILE A 271 12.64 -15.92 7.21
C ILE A 271 12.55 -15.03 5.98
N VAL A 272 13.70 -14.65 5.40
CA VAL A 272 13.80 -13.89 4.16
C VAL A 272 13.17 -14.68 3.00
N GLU A 273 13.57 -15.94 2.83
CA GLU A 273 13.05 -16.83 1.79
C GLU A 273 11.54 -17.06 1.92
N LYS A 274 11.04 -17.33 3.14
CA LYS A 274 9.61 -17.46 3.41
C LYS A 274 8.85 -16.18 3.07
N THR A 275 9.40 -15.02 3.41
CA THR A 275 8.79 -13.72 3.08
C THR A 275 8.73 -13.52 1.57
N SER A 276 9.83 -13.76 0.84
CA SER A 276 9.84 -13.71 -0.63
C SER A 276 8.82 -14.68 -1.23
N GLY A 277 8.79 -15.92 -0.75
CA GLY A 277 7.82 -16.93 -1.20
C GLY A 277 6.36 -16.49 -1.02
N LYS A 278 6.03 -15.82 0.09
CA LYS A 278 4.68 -15.29 0.36
C LYS A 278 4.29 -14.18 -0.63
N TYR A 279 5.20 -13.26 -0.94
CA TYR A 279 4.98 -12.20 -1.92
C TYR A 279 4.73 -12.77 -3.33
N LEU A 280 5.57 -13.72 -3.77
CA LEU A 280 5.42 -14.39 -5.06
C LEU A 280 4.14 -15.21 -5.13
N GLN A 281 3.78 -15.90 -4.04
CA GLN A 281 2.54 -16.69 -3.96
C GLN A 281 1.30 -15.78 -4.10
N ALA A 282 1.25 -14.65 -3.40
CA ALA A 282 0.15 -13.69 -3.53
C ALA A 282 0.02 -13.17 -4.97
N TYR A 283 1.15 -12.81 -5.58
CA TYR A 283 1.17 -12.35 -6.98
C TYR A 283 0.61 -13.42 -7.93
N LYS A 284 1.09 -14.65 -7.82
CA LYS A 284 0.63 -15.77 -8.66
C LYS A 284 -0.86 -16.05 -8.48
N MET A 285 -1.34 -16.06 -7.24
CA MET A 285 -2.76 -16.30 -6.95
C MET A 285 -3.65 -15.21 -7.57
N LEU A 286 -3.28 -13.94 -7.45
CA LEU A 286 -4.06 -12.82 -7.96
C LEU A 286 -4.02 -12.70 -9.48
N THR A 287 -2.86 -12.87 -10.09
CA THR A 287 -2.64 -12.59 -11.53
C THR A 287 -2.66 -13.84 -12.40
N GLY A 288 -2.46 -15.01 -11.82
CA GLY A 288 -2.26 -16.26 -12.54
C GLY A 288 -0.90 -16.38 -13.24
N LYS A 289 0.04 -15.45 -12.97
CA LYS A 289 1.35 -15.39 -13.61
C LYS A 289 2.47 -15.67 -12.61
N ASP A 290 3.56 -16.22 -13.07
CA ASP A 290 4.84 -16.29 -12.35
C ASP A 290 5.70 -15.07 -12.70
N LEU A 291 6.62 -14.67 -11.77
CA LEU A 291 7.63 -13.62 -11.95
C LEU A 291 9.03 -14.20 -12.07
#